data_70094b464678d849ae990337846743cc
#
_entry.id   70094b464678d849ae990337846743cc
#
_cell.length_a   1.000
_cell.length_b   1.000
_cell.length_c   1.000
_cell.angle_alpha   90.00
_cell.angle_beta   90.00
_cell.angle_gamma   90.00
#
_symmetry.space_group_name_H-M   'P 1'
#
loop_
_entity.id
_entity.type
_entity.pdbx_description
1 polymer ?
#
loop_
_entity_poly.entity_id
_entity_poly.type
_entity_poly.pdbx_seq_one_letter_code
_entity_poly.pdbx_strand_id
1 'polypeptide(L)'
;MSYIPKYKLNNKMVSLVADISRIIGSVSALSNFDKNPKLRRANRIRTIHDSLAIEQNTLTLEQVTSVLNGKMVIAPPKDIQEVKNAYEIYELLDTLDPYSVDDLLKAHGVMTSGLVEESGAFRTKPVGVVDSKSGEVIHVGTLPAYVPQAVEDLLQWLKSDDTNDIIKSCIFHFEFESIHPFLDGNGRTGRLWQTLILSKVDPVFAYLPIESMIYKKQDEYYQAINDSDYAGESTEFIIFMLETIKDALVEATVQSDIQSDKQNVTLEEQKIIDLIIDNPNITQNELATVLNVTERTIKRRMKTMREKNLIKRENGKRNGRWIVNE
;
A
#
# COMPACT_ATOMS: atom_id res chain seq x y z
N MET A 1 -2.13 15.26 33.52
CA MET A 1 -3.40 15.05 32.76
C MET A 1 -3.07 14.03 31.68
N SER A 2 -3.91 13.01 31.49
CA SER A 2 -3.69 12.07 30.37
C SER A 2 -3.84 12.82 29.06
N TYR A 3 -2.97 12.58 28.12
CA TYR A 3 -3.06 13.06 26.75
C TYR A 3 -4.32 12.47 26.08
N ILE A 4 -5.13 13.30 25.45
CA ILE A 4 -6.33 12.89 24.75
C ILE A 4 -6.39 13.64 23.41
N PRO A 5 -6.20 12.93 22.27
CA PRO A 5 -6.38 13.51 20.96
C PRO A 5 -7.79 14.09 20.77
N LYS A 6 -7.89 15.21 20.07
CA LYS A 6 -9.18 15.87 19.83
C LYS A 6 -9.77 15.42 18.50
N TYR A 7 -10.94 14.84 18.56
CA TYR A 7 -11.76 14.50 17.39
C TYR A 7 -13.24 14.37 17.79
N LYS A 8 -14.13 14.38 16.80
CA LYS A 8 -15.57 14.19 17.00
C LYS A 8 -16.02 12.92 16.27
N LEU A 9 -16.36 11.89 17.05
CA LEU A 9 -16.96 10.69 16.49
C LEU A 9 -18.32 11.03 15.85
N ASN A 10 -18.53 10.59 14.61
CA ASN A 10 -19.76 10.84 13.87
C ASN A 10 -20.23 9.59 13.10
N ASN A 11 -21.47 9.66 12.59
CA ASN A 11 -22.09 8.53 11.88
C ASN A 11 -21.32 8.11 10.62
N LYS A 12 -20.60 9.04 9.94
CA LYS A 12 -19.80 8.74 8.76
C LYS A 12 -18.63 7.84 9.11
N MET A 13 -17.91 8.13 10.21
CA MET A 13 -16.82 7.28 10.70
C MET A 13 -17.32 5.88 11.06
N VAL A 14 -18.43 5.79 11.78
CA VAL A 14 -19.04 4.50 12.17
C VAL A 14 -19.39 3.67 10.93
N SER A 15 -20.00 4.30 9.93
CA SER A 15 -20.35 3.63 8.67
C SER A 15 -19.11 3.15 7.90
N LEU A 16 -18.07 3.98 7.84
CA LEU A 16 -16.82 3.62 7.17
C LEU A 16 -16.10 2.45 7.86
N VAL A 17 -16.02 2.46 9.20
CA VAL A 17 -15.45 1.33 9.96
C VAL A 17 -16.26 0.05 9.76
N ALA A 18 -17.59 0.12 9.73
CA ALA A 18 -18.44 -1.03 9.46
C ALA A 18 -18.21 -1.58 8.03
N ASP A 19 -18.10 -0.70 7.03
CA ASP A 19 -17.77 -1.09 5.64
C ASP A 19 -16.40 -1.75 5.55
N ILE A 20 -15.36 -1.13 6.14
CA ILE A 20 -14.00 -1.66 6.21
C ILE A 20 -14.01 -3.06 6.82
N SER A 21 -14.64 -3.23 7.99
CA SER A 21 -14.72 -4.51 8.69
C SER A 21 -15.43 -5.59 7.85
N ARG A 22 -16.49 -5.22 7.13
CA ARG A 22 -17.22 -6.12 6.22
C ARG A 22 -16.34 -6.56 5.05
N ILE A 23 -15.57 -5.63 4.45
CA ILE A 23 -14.69 -5.95 3.33
C ILE A 23 -13.54 -6.85 3.81
N ILE A 24 -12.91 -6.56 4.96
CA ILE A 24 -11.88 -7.42 5.56
C ILE A 24 -12.40 -8.84 5.73
N GLY A 25 -13.59 -9.01 6.33
CA GLY A 25 -14.21 -10.32 6.50
C GLY A 25 -14.42 -11.07 5.18
N SER A 26 -14.78 -10.36 4.10
CA SER A 26 -14.93 -10.96 2.76
C SER A 26 -13.56 -11.27 2.11
N VAL A 27 -12.58 -10.41 2.23
CA VAL A 27 -11.21 -10.61 1.70
C VAL A 27 -10.53 -11.78 2.39
N SER A 28 -10.60 -11.86 3.72
CA SER A 28 -10.02 -12.96 4.50
C SER A 28 -10.68 -14.31 4.17
N ALA A 29 -11.98 -14.31 3.86
CA ALA A 29 -12.72 -15.52 3.47
C ALA A 29 -12.47 -15.94 2.01
N LEU A 30 -12.25 -14.98 1.10
CA LEU A 30 -12.09 -15.22 -0.34
C LEU A 30 -10.62 -15.37 -0.74
N SER A 31 -9.69 -14.83 0.04
CA SER A 31 -8.34 -14.66 -0.44
C SER A 31 -7.37 -15.69 0.08
N ASN A 32 -6.78 -16.31 -0.88
CA ASN A 32 -5.38 -16.73 -0.87
C ASN A 32 -4.39 -15.53 -0.79
N PHE A 33 -4.82 -14.35 -0.28
CA PHE A 33 -3.95 -13.17 -0.20
C PHE A 33 -2.71 -13.50 0.62
N ASP A 34 -2.90 -14.14 1.80
CA ASP A 34 -1.81 -14.66 2.63
C ASP A 34 -1.01 -15.78 1.95
N LYS A 35 -1.59 -16.46 0.98
CA LYS A 35 -0.97 -17.59 0.27
C LYS A 35 -0.34 -17.19 -1.08
N ASN A 36 -0.41 -15.91 -1.47
CA ASN A 36 0.17 -15.43 -2.73
C ASN A 36 1.41 -14.55 -2.51
N PRO A 37 2.63 -15.12 -2.40
CA PRO A 37 3.86 -14.35 -2.18
C PRO A 37 4.15 -13.33 -3.28
N LYS A 38 3.71 -13.62 -4.53
CA LYS A 38 3.93 -12.69 -5.66
C LYS A 38 3.08 -11.43 -5.52
N LEU A 39 1.81 -11.58 -5.12
CA LEU A 39 0.92 -10.44 -4.90
C LEU A 39 1.40 -9.59 -3.72
N ARG A 40 1.77 -10.24 -2.60
CA ARG A 40 2.35 -9.54 -1.43
C ARG A 40 3.58 -8.74 -1.82
N ARG A 41 4.52 -9.35 -2.57
CA ARG A 41 5.71 -8.66 -3.05
C ARG A 41 5.37 -7.49 -3.98
N ALA A 42 4.43 -7.66 -4.92
CA ALA A 42 4.02 -6.61 -5.83
C ALA A 42 3.39 -5.42 -5.08
N ASN A 43 2.52 -5.70 -4.12
CA ASN A 43 1.90 -4.66 -3.29
C ASN A 43 2.94 -3.97 -2.39
N ARG A 44 3.87 -4.72 -1.79
CA ARG A 44 4.98 -4.14 -1.02
C ARG A 44 5.82 -3.16 -1.86
N ILE A 45 6.18 -3.55 -3.09
CA ILE A 45 6.93 -2.68 -4.00
C ILE A 45 6.14 -1.43 -4.33
N ARG A 46 4.82 -1.54 -4.56
CA ARG A 46 3.93 -0.40 -4.81
C ARG A 46 3.82 0.52 -3.60
N THR A 47 3.59 -0.02 -2.40
CA THR A 47 3.61 0.72 -1.13
C THR A 47 4.89 1.54 -0.98
N ILE A 48 6.05 0.92 -1.17
CA ILE A 48 7.35 1.59 -1.07
C ILE A 48 7.46 2.71 -2.11
N HIS A 49 7.19 2.41 -3.38
CA HIS A 49 7.24 3.41 -4.45
C HIS A 49 6.36 4.62 -4.12
N ASP A 50 5.08 4.38 -3.80
CA ASP A 50 4.10 5.45 -3.64
C ASP A 50 4.36 6.26 -2.36
N SER A 51 4.77 5.60 -1.25
CA SER A 51 5.17 6.29 -0.02
C SER A 51 6.37 7.21 -0.24
N LEU A 52 7.34 6.78 -1.04
CA LEU A 52 8.51 7.60 -1.39
C LEU A 52 8.16 8.70 -2.40
N ALA A 53 7.26 8.43 -3.35
CA ALA A 53 6.82 9.41 -4.34
C ALA A 53 6.05 10.59 -3.69
N ILE A 54 5.29 10.35 -2.61
CA ILE A 54 4.69 11.40 -1.79
C ILE A 54 5.77 12.39 -1.30
N GLU A 55 6.95 11.88 -0.95
CA GLU A 55 8.11 12.66 -0.49
C GLU A 55 9.07 13.06 -1.64
N GLN A 56 8.55 13.10 -2.88
CA GLN A 56 9.27 13.56 -4.08
C GLN A 56 10.45 12.68 -4.53
N ASN A 57 10.51 11.41 -4.14
CA ASN A 57 11.43 10.45 -4.74
C ASN A 57 11.09 10.29 -6.23
N THR A 58 12.10 10.30 -7.09
CA THR A 58 11.91 10.40 -8.54
C THR A 58 11.90 9.05 -9.27
N LEU A 59 12.13 7.95 -8.58
CA LEU A 59 12.16 6.64 -9.21
C LEU A 59 10.77 6.17 -9.65
N THR A 60 10.68 5.65 -10.87
CA THR A 60 9.47 4.96 -11.34
C THR A 60 9.29 3.61 -10.64
N LEU A 61 8.08 3.07 -10.65
CA LEU A 61 7.78 1.73 -10.10
C LEU A 61 8.69 0.64 -10.71
N GLU A 62 9.02 0.75 -11.99
CA GLU A 62 9.95 -0.17 -12.67
C GLU A 62 11.38 -0.03 -12.13
N GLN A 63 11.85 1.21 -11.91
CA GLN A 63 13.17 1.46 -11.34
C GLN A 63 13.25 0.97 -9.88
N VAL A 64 12.22 1.24 -9.05
CA VAL A 64 12.12 0.68 -7.69
C VAL A 64 12.18 -0.85 -7.73
N THR A 65 11.40 -1.48 -8.61
CA THR A 65 11.44 -2.94 -8.80
C THR A 65 12.84 -3.43 -9.20
N SER A 66 13.53 -2.68 -10.06
CA SER A 66 14.89 -3.03 -10.52
C SER A 66 15.91 -2.91 -9.38
N VAL A 67 15.85 -1.85 -8.57
CA VAL A 67 16.71 -1.68 -7.38
C VAL A 67 16.52 -2.85 -6.42
N LEU A 68 15.28 -3.22 -6.12
CA LEU A 68 14.96 -4.33 -5.19
C LEU A 68 15.30 -5.72 -5.75
N ASN A 69 15.48 -5.84 -7.06
CA ASN A 69 15.99 -7.05 -7.70
C ASN A 69 17.54 -7.04 -7.88
N GLY A 70 18.25 -6.07 -7.29
CA GLY A 70 19.71 -5.96 -7.37
C GLY A 70 20.25 -5.53 -8.73
N LYS A 71 19.39 -4.99 -9.61
CA LYS A 71 19.79 -4.49 -10.92
C LYS A 71 20.35 -3.06 -10.81
N MET A 72 21.27 -2.72 -11.69
CA MET A 72 21.79 -1.36 -11.79
C MET A 72 20.70 -0.42 -12.31
N VAL A 73 20.49 0.70 -11.60
CA VAL A 73 19.59 1.78 -11.99
C VAL A 73 20.35 3.09 -12.00
N ILE A 74 20.19 3.88 -13.04
CA ILE A 74 20.75 5.23 -13.12
C ILE A 74 19.74 6.21 -12.54
N ALA A 75 19.99 6.70 -11.33
CA ALA A 75 19.13 7.62 -10.59
C ALA A 75 19.96 8.31 -9.49
N PRO A 76 19.42 9.35 -8.82
CA PRO A 76 20.09 9.97 -7.69
C PRO A 76 20.43 8.94 -6.61
N PRO A 77 21.66 8.92 -6.06
CA PRO A 77 22.04 7.96 -5.02
C PRO A 77 21.14 8.01 -3.78
N LYS A 78 20.65 9.20 -3.41
CA LYS A 78 19.69 9.41 -2.32
C LYS A 78 18.41 8.60 -2.58
N ASP A 79 17.81 8.73 -3.76
CA ASP A 79 16.55 8.08 -4.12
C ASP A 79 16.68 6.55 -4.08
N ILE A 80 17.81 6.02 -4.57
CA ILE A 80 18.12 4.58 -4.49
C ILE A 80 18.26 4.12 -3.04
N GLN A 81 18.91 4.93 -2.19
CA GLN A 81 19.10 4.59 -0.79
C GLN A 81 17.77 4.60 -0.04
N GLU A 82 16.88 5.55 -0.30
CA GLU A 82 15.54 5.61 0.25
C GLU A 82 14.74 4.33 -0.05
N VAL A 83 14.80 3.83 -1.29
CA VAL A 83 14.12 2.58 -1.68
C VAL A 83 14.65 1.38 -0.87
N LYS A 84 15.99 1.28 -0.70
CA LYS A 84 16.59 0.18 0.07
C LYS A 84 16.17 0.23 1.54
N ASN A 85 16.23 1.42 2.14
CA ASN A 85 15.86 1.64 3.53
C ASN A 85 14.37 1.32 3.78
N ALA A 86 13.50 1.83 2.90
CA ALA A 86 12.08 1.54 2.99
C ALA A 86 11.80 0.04 2.87
N TYR A 87 12.44 -0.65 1.92
CA TYR A 87 12.28 -2.10 1.81
C TYR A 87 12.71 -2.82 3.07
N GLU A 88 13.89 -2.48 3.62
CA GLU A 88 14.43 -3.09 4.83
C GLU A 88 13.48 -2.96 6.02
N ILE A 89 12.97 -1.76 6.29
CA ILE A 89 12.07 -1.55 7.43
C ILE A 89 10.70 -2.19 7.23
N TYR A 90 10.17 -2.23 6.02
CA TYR A 90 8.91 -2.94 5.75
C TYR A 90 9.05 -4.46 5.90
N GLU A 91 10.22 -5.04 5.65
CA GLU A 91 10.48 -6.47 5.95
C GLU A 91 10.57 -6.76 7.45
N LEU A 92 10.89 -5.75 8.26
CA LEU A 92 10.93 -5.84 9.71
C LEU A 92 9.60 -5.52 10.40
N LEU A 93 8.54 -5.14 9.64
CA LEU A 93 7.28 -4.64 10.18
C LEU A 93 6.68 -5.55 11.26
N ASP A 94 6.68 -6.86 11.03
CA ASP A 94 6.07 -7.84 11.96
C ASP A 94 6.84 -7.96 13.28
N THR A 95 8.09 -7.48 13.34
CA THR A 95 8.96 -7.53 14.52
C THR A 95 8.83 -6.30 15.43
N LEU A 96 8.10 -5.27 14.97
CA LEU A 96 7.94 -4.01 15.67
C LEU A 96 6.73 -4.05 16.62
N ASP A 97 6.89 -3.42 17.78
CA ASP A 97 5.80 -3.14 18.72
C ASP A 97 5.25 -1.72 18.44
N PRO A 98 3.97 -1.56 18.04
CA PRO A 98 3.39 -0.25 17.76
C PRO A 98 3.32 0.67 18.98
N TYR A 99 3.57 0.18 20.18
CA TYR A 99 3.51 0.93 21.43
C TYR A 99 4.89 1.27 22.00
N SER A 100 5.98 0.92 21.30
CA SER A 100 7.36 1.07 21.76
C SER A 100 8.01 2.31 21.13
N VAL A 101 8.50 3.23 21.97
CA VAL A 101 9.33 4.36 21.54
C VAL A 101 10.63 3.86 20.91
N ASP A 102 11.28 2.85 21.48
CA ASP A 102 12.54 2.31 20.96
C ASP A 102 12.35 1.71 19.56
N ASP A 103 11.24 1.02 19.30
CA ASP A 103 10.93 0.48 17.98
C ASP A 103 10.59 1.57 16.98
N LEU A 104 9.93 2.66 17.41
CA LEU A 104 9.69 3.84 16.58
C LEU A 104 11.02 4.51 16.17
N LEU A 105 11.92 4.72 17.11
CA LEU A 105 13.26 5.26 16.84
C LEU A 105 14.06 4.33 15.93
N LYS A 106 14.02 3.01 16.17
CA LYS A 106 14.63 2.01 15.32
C LYS A 106 14.07 2.06 13.90
N ALA A 107 12.75 2.13 13.75
CA ALA A 107 12.10 2.20 12.45
C ALA A 107 12.51 3.45 11.66
N HIS A 108 12.51 4.62 12.31
CA HIS A 108 13.03 5.84 11.72
C HIS A 108 14.51 5.72 11.37
N GLY A 109 15.31 5.11 12.25
CA GLY A 109 16.74 4.89 12.04
C GLY A 109 17.05 4.08 10.80
N VAL A 110 16.30 2.99 10.56
CA VAL A 110 16.43 2.19 9.34
C VAL A 110 15.93 2.98 8.13
N MET A 111 14.74 3.62 8.23
CA MET A 111 14.13 4.39 7.15
C MET A 111 15.04 5.51 6.62
N THR A 112 15.81 6.14 7.48
CA THR A 112 16.64 7.31 7.16
C THR A 112 18.15 7.03 7.17
N SER A 113 18.55 5.77 7.26
CA SER A 113 19.94 5.33 7.32
C SER A 113 20.76 5.87 6.15
N GLY A 114 21.85 6.59 6.44
CA GLY A 114 22.74 7.19 5.43
C GLY A 114 22.13 8.40 4.70
N LEU A 115 20.98 8.90 5.12
CA LEU A 115 20.30 10.04 4.49
C LEU A 115 20.31 11.29 5.37
N VAL A 116 20.24 11.12 6.70
CA VAL A 116 20.22 12.21 7.68
C VAL A 116 21.20 11.94 8.83
N GLU A 117 21.71 13.01 9.46
CA GLU A 117 22.68 12.89 10.56
C GLU A 117 22.03 12.34 11.85
N GLU A 118 20.79 12.79 12.17
CA GLU A 118 20.03 12.40 13.38
C GLU A 118 19.10 11.21 13.10
N SER A 119 19.61 10.19 12.39
CA SER A 119 18.84 8.98 12.08
C SER A 119 18.55 8.19 13.38
N GLY A 120 17.28 7.85 13.62
CA GLY A 120 16.87 7.09 14.82
C GLY A 120 16.85 7.92 16.10
N ALA A 121 16.83 9.24 16.00
CA ALA A 121 16.78 10.14 17.18
C ALA A 121 15.74 11.24 16.99
N PHE A 122 15.09 11.64 18.08
CA PHE A 122 14.22 12.81 18.06
C PHE A 122 15.04 14.08 17.77
N ARG A 123 14.45 14.98 17.01
CA ARG A 123 15.07 16.26 16.68
C ARG A 123 15.36 17.13 17.90
N THR A 124 16.45 17.84 17.84
CA THR A 124 16.87 18.82 18.85
C THR A 124 16.61 20.27 18.42
N LYS A 125 16.20 20.47 17.14
CA LYS A 125 15.96 21.78 16.55
C LYS A 125 14.46 21.96 16.23
N PRO A 126 13.94 23.22 16.28
CA PRO A 126 12.61 23.51 15.77
C PRO A 126 12.50 23.16 14.28
N VAL A 127 11.31 22.70 13.88
CA VAL A 127 10.96 22.47 12.48
C VAL A 127 9.63 23.13 12.16
N GLY A 128 9.47 23.55 10.89
CA GLY A 128 8.20 23.99 10.35
C GLY A 128 7.94 23.23 9.07
N VAL A 129 6.71 22.80 8.86
CA VAL A 129 6.24 22.28 7.58
C VAL A 129 5.92 23.47 6.70
N VAL A 130 6.54 23.51 5.54
CA VAL A 130 6.42 24.61 4.58
C VAL A 130 5.63 24.13 3.38
N ASP A 131 4.63 24.87 2.96
CA ASP A 131 3.93 24.63 1.70
C ASP A 131 4.92 24.76 0.52
N SER A 132 5.05 23.71 -0.28
CA SER A 132 6.02 23.65 -1.37
C SER A 132 5.70 24.62 -2.52
N LYS A 133 4.46 25.11 -2.63
CA LYS A 133 4.02 26.02 -3.70
C LYS A 133 4.11 27.48 -3.27
N SER A 134 3.68 27.80 -2.03
CA SER A 134 3.66 29.18 -1.51
C SER A 134 4.91 29.57 -0.73
N GLY A 135 5.66 28.60 -0.19
CA GLY A 135 6.79 28.84 0.72
C GLY A 135 6.37 29.29 2.12
N GLU A 136 5.07 29.28 2.43
CA GLU A 136 4.55 29.66 3.75
C GLU A 136 4.67 28.50 4.74
N VAL A 137 4.95 28.84 6.02
CA VAL A 137 4.94 27.84 7.10
C VAL A 137 3.47 27.54 7.43
N ILE A 138 3.04 26.30 7.10
CA ILE A 138 1.66 25.84 7.31
C ILE A 138 1.48 25.14 8.67
N HIS A 139 2.55 24.57 9.22
CA HIS A 139 2.52 23.94 10.53
C HIS A 139 3.86 24.13 11.25
N VAL A 140 3.81 24.32 12.56
CA VAL A 140 4.99 24.37 13.43
C VAL A 140 4.94 23.16 14.35
N GLY A 141 5.87 22.25 14.18
CA GLY A 141 5.96 21.05 15.02
C GLY A 141 6.13 21.39 16.51
N THR A 142 5.84 20.43 17.35
CA THR A 142 6.01 20.52 18.81
C THR A 142 7.42 21.05 19.16
N LEU A 143 7.56 21.90 20.16
CA LEU A 143 8.87 22.39 20.61
C LEU A 143 9.79 21.20 20.96
N PRO A 144 11.07 21.20 20.54
CA PRO A 144 11.96 20.03 20.65
C PRO A 144 12.04 19.44 22.07
N ALA A 145 12.05 20.29 23.09
CA ALA A 145 12.10 19.84 24.49
C ALA A 145 10.89 18.98 24.92
N TYR A 146 9.76 19.09 24.24
CA TYR A 146 8.53 18.34 24.55
C TYR A 146 8.29 17.16 23.62
N VAL A 147 9.06 17.01 22.54
CA VAL A 147 8.88 15.93 21.55
C VAL A 147 8.93 14.54 22.18
N PRO A 148 9.94 14.19 23.01
CA PRO A 148 9.99 12.85 23.58
C PRO A 148 8.74 12.51 24.42
N GLN A 149 8.29 13.46 25.26
CA GLN A 149 7.11 13.27 26.09
C GLN A 149 5.83 13.19 25.25
N ALA A 150 5.68 14.04 24.23
CA ALA A 150 4.51 14.02 23.34
C ALA A 150 4.38 12.68 22.59
N VAL A 151 5.49 12.11 22.13
CA VAL A 151 5.49 10.80 21.48
C VAL A 151 5.15 9.69 22.48
N GLU A 152 5.73 9.72 23.68
CA GLU A 152 5.42 8.74 24.74
C GLU A 152 3.95 8.79 25.13
N ASP A 153 3.39 9.99 25.32
CA ASP A 153 1.97 10.22 25.63
C ASP A 153 1.05 9.69 24.52
N LEU A 154 1.41 9.93 23.25
CA LEU A 154 0.67 9.44 22.09
C LEU A 154 0.67 7.90 22.02
N LEU A 155 1.82 7.25 22.21
CA LEU A 155 1.92 5.79 22.22
C LEU A 155 1.21 5.16 23.43
N GLN A 156 1.25 5.82 24.60
CA GLN A 156 0.51 5.38 25.78
C GLN A 156 -1.00 5.48 25.56
N TRP A 157 -1.47 6.58 24.95
CA TRP A 157 -2.87 6.72 24.55
C TRP A 157 -3.29 5.64 23.56
N LEU A 158 -2.49 5.42 22.51
CA LEU A 158 -2.74 4.38 21.50
C LEU A 158 -2.93 2.99 22.13
N LYS A 159 -2.16 2.69 23.19
CA LYS A 159 -2.20 1.40 23.90
C LYS A 159 -3.41 1.25 24.81
N SER A 160 -3.83 2.33 25.47
CA SER A 160 -4.78 2.25 26.60
C SER A 160 -6.19 2.72 26.27
N ASP A 161 -6.40 3.41 25.14
CA ASP A 161 -7.71 3.96 24.78
C ASP A 161 -8.62 2.91 24.12
N ASP A 162 -9.92 2.96 24.42
CA ASP A 162 -10.93 2.01 23.96
C ASP A 162 -11.52 2.34 22.57
N THR A 163 -11.06 3.41 21.93
CA THR A 163 -11.47 3.76 20.56
C THR A 163 -11.13 2.61 19.60
N ASN A 164 -11.98 2.39 18.60
CA ASN A 164 -11.73 1.38 17.57
C ASN A 164 -10.34 1.54 16.93
N ASP A 165 -9.57 0.45 16.82
CA ASP A 165 -8.16 0.46 16.42
C ASP A 165 -7.93 1.02 15.00
N ILE A 166 -8.91 0.88 14.09
CA ILE A 166 -8.82 1.49 12.74
C ILE A 166 -8.89 3.02 12.87
N ILE A 167 -9.77 3.55 13.72
CA ILE A 167 -9.86 4.99 14.00
C ILE A 167 -8.59 5.44 14.73
N LYS A 168 -8.11 4.68 15.72
CA LYS A 168 -6.85 5.01 16.44
C LYS A 168 -5.66 5.11 15.50
N SER A 169 -5.58 4.27 14.47
CA SER A 169 -4.51 4.34 13.48
C SER A 169 -4.51 5.66 12.70
N CYS A 170 -5.70 6.18 12.38
CA CYS A 170 -5.85 7.47 11.69
C CYS A 170 -5.51 8.65 12.63
N ILE A 171 -5.97 8.59 13.88
CA ILE A 171 -5.65 9.59 14.91
C ILE A 171 -4.14 9.63 15.15
N PHE A 172 -3.51 8.45 15.34
CA PHE A 172 -2.07 8.35 15.54
C PHE A 172 -1.31 9.01 14.38
N HIS A 173 -1.70 8.74 13.13
CA HIS A 173 -1.05 9.31 11.96
C HIS A 173 -1.10 10.84 11.99
N PHE A 174 -2.27 11.43 12.24
CA PHE A 174 -2.43 12.88 12.35
C PHE A 174 -1.60 13.50 13.48
N GLU A 175 -1.73 12.94 14.69
CA GLU A 175 -1.01 13.45 15.86
C GLU A 175 0.51 13.32 15.71
N PHE A 176 0.98 12.25 15.07
CA PHE A 176 2.39 12.04 14.76
C PHE A 176 2.92 13.10 13.78
N GLU A 177 2.15 13.39 12.71
CA GLU A 177 2.50 14.48 11.79
C GLU A 177 2.48 15.85 12.49
N SER A 178 1.53 16.08 13.39
CA SER A 178 1.46 17.33 14.16
C SER A 178 2.62 17.47 15.15
N ILE A 179 3.02 16.42 15.85
CA ILE A 179 4.21 16.43 16.72
C ILE A 179 5.47 16.67 15.91
N HIS A 180 5.54 16.05 14.73
CA HIS A 180 6.68 16.11 13.79
C HIS A 180 8.03 15.81 14.47
N PRO A 181 8.21 14.57 15.01
CA PRO A 181 9.26 14.29 15.97
C PRO A 181 10.68 14.27 15.40
N PHE A 182 10.86 14.19 14.08
CA PHE A 182 12.15 14.05 13.42
C PHE A 182 12.48 15.27 12.55
N LEU A 183 13.75 15.43 12.18
CA LEU A 183 14.18 16.46 11.23
C LEU A 183 13.74 16.17 9.80
N ASP A 184 13.71 14.91 9.41
CA ASP A 184 13.25 14.40 8.10
C ASP A 184 12.67 12.99 8.29
N GLY A 185 11.84 12.54 7.37
CA GLY A 185 11.27 11.20 7.39
C GLY A 185 10.01 11.01 8.23
N ASN A 186 9.40 12.10 8.74
CA ASN A 186 8.14 12.02 9.51
C ASN A 186 7.03 11.36 8.69
N GLY A 187 6.72 11.85 7.49
CA GLY A 187 5.67 11.30 6.66
C GLY A 187 5.85 9.81 6.35
N ARG A 188 7.05 9.40 5.97
CA ARG A 188 7.39 7.98 5.72
C ARG A 188 7.20 7.12 6.97
N THR A 189 7.65 7.61 8.12
CA THR A 189 7.54 6.90 9.40
C THR A 189 6.08 6.86 9.89
N GLY A 190 5.33 7.94 9.77
CA GLY A 190 3.92 8.02 10.14
C GLY A 190 3.07 7.02 9.35
N ARG A 191 3.25 6.96 8.02
CA ARG A 191 2.57 5.98 7.16
C ARG A 191 2.94 4.54 7.48
N LEU A 192 4.23 4.26 7.67
CA LEU A 192 4.71 2.94 8.12
C LEU A 192 4.05 2.54 9.45
N TRP A 193 4.01 3.47 10.41
CA TRP A 193 3.46 3.20 11.74
C TRP A 193 1.94 2.97 11.70
N GLN A 194 1.23 3.73 10.88
CA GLN A 194 -0.18 3.46 10.63
C GLN A 194 -0.40 2.06 10.06
N THR A 195 0.41 1.64 9.08
CA THR A 195 0.38 0.29 8.52
C THR A 195 0.67 -0.75 9.59
N LEU A 196 1.63 -0.50 10.49
CA LEU A 196 1.94 -1.37 11.64
C LEU A 196 0.74 -1.50 12.58
N ILE A 197 0.10 -0.40 12.99
CA ILE A 197 -1.09 -0.42 13.85
C ILE A 197 -2.22 -1.22 13.20
N LEU A 198 -2.52 -0.95 11.93
CA LEU A 198 -3.55 -1.64 11.18
C LEU A 198 -3.24 -3.14 11.01
N SER A 199 -1.98 -3.52 10.86
CA SER A 199 -1.57 -4.94 10.76
C SER A 199 -1.85 -5.76 12.03
N LYS A 200 -1.98 -5.11 13.18
CA LYS A 200 -2.41 -5.76 14.42
C LYS A 200 -3.94 -5.96 14.49
N VAL A 201 -4.70 -5.21 13.70
CA VAL A 201 -6.15 -5.42 13.54
C VAL A 201 -6.41 -6.62 12.62
N ASP A 202 -5.78 -6.64 11.45
CA ASP A 202 -5.82 -7.77 10.50
C ASP A 202 -4.54 -7.81 9.67
N PRO A 203 -3.90 -9.01 9.51
CA PRO A 203 -2.66 -9.16 8.75
C PRO A 203 -2.73 -8.68 7.30
N VAL A 204 -3.92 -8.60 6.69
CA VAL A 204 -4.10 -8.09 5.32
C VAL A 204 -3.54 -6.68 5.15
N PHE A 205 -3.63 -5.86 6.19
CA PHE A 205 -3.17 -4.48 6.16
C PHE A 205 -1.65 -4.34 5.98
N ALA A 206 -0.86 -5.33 6.42
CA ALA A 206 0.59 -5.32 6.20
C ALA A 206 0.97 -5.30 4.71
N TYR A 207 0.05 -5.70 3.83
CA TYR A 207 0.29 -5.81 2.39
C TYR A 207 -0.70 -4.99 1.56
N LEU A 208 -1.54 -4.18 2.20
CA LEU A 208 -2.49 -3.31 1.53
C LEU A 208 -1.80 -2.00 1.13
N PRO A 209 -1.76 -1.63 -0.16
CA PRO A 209 -1.07 -0.42 -0.60
C PRO A 209 -1.91 0.85 -0.33
N ILE A 210 -2.11 1.19 0.95
CA ILE A 210 -2.85 2.38 1.39
C ILE A 210 -2.15 3.64 0.85
N GLU A 211 -0.82 3.64 0.86
CA GLU A 211 0.03 4.72 0.34
C GLU A 211 -0.25 5.01 -1.13
N SER A 212 -0.64 4.00 -1.92
CA SER A 212 -1.05 4.22 -3.32
C SER A 212 -2.32 5.06 -3.43
N MET A 213 -3.25 4.90 -2.50
CA MET A 213 -4.46 5.73 -2.46
C MET A 213 -4.14 7.15 -1.98
N ILE A 214 -3.26 7.30 -0.99
CA ILE A 214 -2.77 8.60 -0.53
C ILE A 214 -2.06 9.33 -1.69
N TYR A 215 -1.16 8.64 -2.41
CA TYR A 215 -0.44 9.22 -3.54
C TYR A 215 -1.38 9.68 -4.67
N LYS A 216 -2.40 8.89 -5.00
CA LYS A 216 -3.43 9.26 -5.99
C LYS A 216 -4.26 10.49 -5.57
N LYS A 217 -4.41 10.73 -4.27
CA LYS A 217 -5.20 11.81 -3.65
C LYS A 217 -4.31 12.74 -2.83
N GLN A 218 -3.08 13.00 -3.29
CA GLN A 218 -2.06 13.70 -2.48
C GLN A 218 -2.48 15.12 -2.09
N ASP A 219 -3.12 15.86 -3.00
CA ASP A 219 -3.63 17.20 -2.69
C ASP A 219 -4.74 17.15 -1.62
N GLU A 220 -5.64 16.17 -1.69
CA GLU A 220 -6.71 15.96 -0.70
C GLU A 220 -6.14 15.52 0.66
N TYR A 221 -5.07 14.72 0.67
CA TYR A 221 -4.36 14.31 1.88
C TYR A 221 -3.79 15.50 2.63
N TYR A 222 -3.06 16.37 1.95
CA TYR A 222 -2.51 17.58 2.56
C TYR A 222 -3.61 18.58 2.96
N GLN A 223 -4.68 18.67 2.17
CA GLN A 223 -5.83 19.49 2.54
C GLN A 223 -6.49 18.98 3.83
N ALA A 224 -6.67 17.67 3.99
CA ALA A 224 -7.26 17.09 5.20
C ALA A 224 -6.38 17.31 6.45
N ILE A 225 -5.04 17.29 6.31
CA ILE A 225 -4.11 17.68 7.39
C ILE A 225 -4.32 19.16 7.76
N ASN A 226 -4.29 20.05 6.76
CA ASN A 226 -4.41 21.48 6.99
C ASN A 226 -5.76 21.87 7.61
N ASP A 227 -6.86 21.30 7.12
CA ASP A 227 -8.20 21.56 7.65
C ASP A 227 -8.32 21.10 9.11
N SER A 228 -7.72 19.95 9.44
CA SER A 228 -7.69 19.40 10.80
C SER A 228 -6.82 20.23 11.74
N ASP A 229 -5.64 20.67 11.29
CA ASP A 229 -4.77 21.58 12.03
C ASP A 229 -5.48 22.92 12.31
N TYR A 230 -6.12 23.49 11.31
CA TYR A 230 -6.88 24.74 11.48
C TYR A 230 -8.06 24.58 12.45
N ALA A 231 -8.76 23.45 12.41
CA ALA A 231 -9.84 23.14 13.32
C ALA A 231 -9.36 22.80 14.75
N GLY A 232 -8.09 22.45 14.91
CA GLY A 232 -7.51 21.97 16.18
C GLY A 232 -8.09 20.61 16.62
N GLU A 233 -8.56 19.80 15.66
CA GLU A 233 -9.10 18.44 15.86
C GLU A 233 -8.93 17.60 14.60
N SER A 234 -8.74 16.28 14.73
CA SER A 234 -8.40 15.37 13.63
C SER A 234 -9.59 14.79 12.86
N THR A 235 -10.81 15.30 13.05
CA THR A 235 -12.05 14.71 12.49
C THR A 235 -12.02 14.56 10.98
N GLU A 236 -11.65 15.61 10.23
CA GLU A 236 -11.62 15.59 8.77
C GLU A 236 -10.53 14.65 8.24
N PHE A 237 -9.35 14.67 8.87
CA PHE A 237 -8.27 13.74 8.53
C PHE A 237 -8.66 12.27 8.75
N ILE A 238 -9.32 11.96 9.88
CA ILE A 238 -9.81 10.61 10.16
C ILE A 238 -10.76 10.14 9.07
N ILE A 239 -11.71 11.00 8.65
CA ILE A 239 -12.68 10.66 7.60
C ILE A 239 -11.95 10.37 6.29
N PHE A 240 -11.03 11.25 5.89
CA PHE A 240 -10.22 11.07 4.68
C PHE A 240 -9.45 9.73 4.71
N MET A 241 -8.79 9.42 5.82
CA MET A 241 -8.01 8.19 5.94
C MET A 241 -8.89 6.94 5.97
N LEU A 242 -10.06 6.97 6.61
CA LEU A 242 -11.00 5.84 6.59
C LEU A 242 -11.53 5.58 5.17
N GLU A 243 -11.84 6.62 4.39
CA GLU A 243 -12.21 6.49 2.98
C GLU A 243 -11.05 5.90 2.15
N THR A 244 -9.83 6.38 2.39
CA THR A 244 -8.60 5.91 1.74
C THR A 244 -8.32 4.42 2.03
N ILE A 245 -8.46 3.99 3.28
CA ILE A 245 -8.32 2.58 3.70
C ILE A 245 -9.41 1.72 3.02
N LYS A 246 -10.65 2.18 3.00
CA LYS A 246 -11.75 1.49 2.32
C LYS A 246 -11.47 1.32 0.83
N ASP A 247 -11.05 2.38 0.15
CA ASP A 247 -10.73 2.35 -1.29
C ASP A 247 -9.58 1.38 -1.60
N ALA A 248 -8.54 1.35 -0.76
CA ALA A 248 -7.44 0.40 -0.88
C ALA A 248 -7.92 -1.06 -0.75
N LEU A 249 -8.82 -1.34 0.19
CA LEU A 249 -9.42 -2.66 0.36
C LEU A 249 -10.29 -3.07 -0.84
N VAL A 250 -11.08 -2.16 -1.38
CA VAL A 250 -11.89 -2.40 -2.58
C VAL A 250 -11.00 -2.68 -3.79
N GLU A 251 -9.93 -1.88 -4.01
CA GLU A 251 -8.98 -2.14 -5.10
C GLU A 251 -8.29 -3.52 -4.95
N ALA A 252 -7.90 -3.88 -3.73
CA ALA A 252 -7.28 -5.18 -3.45
C ALA A 252 -8.23 -6.36 -3.70
N THR A 253 -9.52 -6.21 -3.43
CA THR A 253 -10.55 -7.23 -3.73
C THR A 253 -10.66 -7.46 -5.23
N VAL A 254 -10.78 -6.39 -6.00
CA VAL A 254 -10.86 -6.47 -7.46
C VAL A 254 -9.60 -7.12 -8.06
N GLN A 255 -8.40 -6.76 -7.56
CA GLN A 255 -7.15 -7.38 -8.00
C GLN A 255 -7.08 -8.87 -7.65
N SER A 256 -7.60 -9.28 -6.50
CA SER A 256 -7.67 -10.68 -6.08
C SER A 256 -8.60 -11.49 -6.99
N ASP A 257 -9.75 -10.94 -7.37
CA ASP A 257 -10.71 -11.59 -8.26
C ASP A 257 -10.13 -11.77 -9.68
N ILE A 258 -9.50 -10.75 -10.23
CA ILE A 258 -8.81 -10.81 -11.52
C ILE A 258 -7.66 -11.86 -11.50
N GLN A 259 -6.94 -11.96 -10.38
CA GLN A 259 -5.86 -12.96 -10.26
C GLN A 259 -6.39 -14.36 -9.99
N SER A 260 -7.50 -14.53 -9.29
CA SER A 260 -8.15 -15.84 -9.13
C SER A 260 -8.66 -16.36 -10.46
N ASP A 261 -9.17 -15.51 -11.33
CA ASP A 261 -9.54 -15.86 -12.70
C ASP A 261 -8.32 -16.21 -13.55
N LYS A 262 -7.18 -15.52 -13.38
CA LYS A 262 -5.90 -15.88 -14.03
C LYS A 262 -5.25 -17.15 -13.45
N GLN A 263 -5.42 -17.45 -12.17
CA GLN A 263 -4.94 -18.70 -11.55
C GLN A 263 -5.79 -19.93 -11.90
N ASN A 264 -7.00 -19.76 -12.43
CA ASN A 264 -7.79 -20.84 -13.02
C ASN A 264 -7.30 -21.29 -14.40
N VAL A 265 -6.21 -20.69 -14.91
CA VAL A 265 -5.54 -21.13 -16.14
C VAL A 265 -4.54 -22.22 -15.78
N THR A 266 -4.79 -23.44 -16.23
CA THR A 266 -3.82 -24.53 -16.06
C THR A 266 -2.56 -24.28 -16.88
N LEU A 267 -1.44 -24.91 -16.52
CA LEU A 267 -0.18 -24.82 -17.28
C LEU A 267 -0.37 -25.20 -18.77
N GLU A 268 -1.30 -26.07 -19.03
CA GLU A 268 -1.65 -26.54 -20.38
C GLU A 268 -2.53 -25.54 -21.14
N GLU A 269 -3.44 -24.84 -20.43
CA GLU A 269 -4.21 -23.72 -20.98
C GLU A 269 -3.30 -22.53 -21.27
N GLN A 270 -2.29 -22.26 -20.42
CA GLN A 270 -1.31 -21.21 -20.67
C GLN A 270 -0.51 -21.46 -21.96
N LYS A 271 -0.05 -22.69 -22.20
CA LYS A 271 0.64 -23.01 -23.43
C LYS A 271 -0.24 -22.81 -24.69
N ILE A 272 -1.53 -23.06 -24.57
CA ILE A 272 -2.48 -22.77 -25.68
C ILE A 272 -2.61 -21.25 -25.87
N ILE A 273 -2.67 -20.46 -24.81
CA ILE A 273 -2.71 -18.99 -24.84
C ILE A 273 -1.47 -18.46 -25.56
N ASP A 274 -0.27 -18.90 -25.15
CA ASP A 274 1.00 -18.47 -25.74
C ASP A 274 1.05 -18.73 -27.24
N LEU A 275 0.63 -19.93 -27.66
CA LEU A 275 0.56 -20.30 -29.08
C LEU A 275 -0.48 -19.49 -29.88
N ILE A 276 -1.59 -19.10 -29.25
CA ILE A 276 -2.59 -18.21 -29.86
C ILE A 276 -2.06 -16.77 -29.99
N ILE A 277 -1.29 -16.29 -29.01
CA ILE A 277 -0.66 -14.96 -29.08
C ILE A 277 0.35 -14.92 -30.24
N ASP A 278 1.18 -15.97 -30.37
CA ASP A 278 2.17 -16.08 -31.44
C ASP A 278 1.51 -16.24 -32.85
N ASN A 279 0.43 -16.99 -32.91
CA ASN A 279 -0.34 -17.17 -34.12
C ASN A 279 -1.85 -17.17 -33.87
N PRO A 280 -2.53 -16.02 -34.00
CA PRO A 280 -3.99 -15.92 -33.78
C PRO A 280 -4.85 -16.78 -34.74
N ASN A 281 -4.28 -17.23 -35.84
CA ASN A 281 -4.98 -18.09 -36.83
C ASN A 281 -4.71 -19.60 -36.62
N ILE A 282 -3.97 -19.96 -35.58
CA ILE A 282 -3.61 -21.35 -35.27
C ILE A 282 -4.85 -22.24 -35.21
N THR A 283 -4.81 -23.39 -35.91
CA THR A 283 -5.91 -24.35 -35.91
C THR A 283 -5.85 -25.28 -34.71
N GLN A 284 -6.97 -25.93 -34.40
CA GLN A 284 -7.02 -26.90 -33.31
C GLN A 284 -6.15 -28.14 -33.61
N ASN A 285 -5.94 -28.45 -34.89
CA ASN A 285 -5.08 -29.57 -35.31
C ASN A 285 -3.60 -29.21 -35.12
N GLU A 286 -3.19 -28.01 -35.49
CA GLU A 286 -1.82 -27.50 -35.26
C GLU A 286 -1.51 -27.43 -33.75
N LEU A 287 -2.45 -26.92 -32.92
CA LEU A 287 -2.31 -26.95 -31.46
C LEU A 287 -2.15 -28.38 -30.94
N ALA A 288 -2.91 -29.34 -31.46
CA ALA A 288 -2.82 -30.73 -31.06
C ALA A 288 -1.44 -31.32 -31.41
N THR A 289 -0.91 -30.99 -32.57
CA THR A 289 0.42 -31.41 -33.03
C THR A 289 1.53 -30.82 -32.18
N VAL A 290 1.52 -29.49 -31.96
CA VAL A 290 2.56 -28.78 -31.19
C VAL A 290 2.58 -29.24 -29.74
N LEU A 291 1.41 -29.45 -29.14
CA LEU A 291 1.30 -29.83 -27.71
C LEU A 291 1.35 -31.37 -27.50
N ASN A 292 1.50 -32.15 -28.59
CA ASN A 292 1.55 -33.60 -28.56
C ASN A 292 0.34 -34.24 -27.83
N VAL A 293 -0.86 -33.78 -28.16
CA VAL A 293 -2.14 -34.27 -27.61
C VAL A 293 -3.15 -34.52 -28.74
N THR A 294 -4.26 -35.19 -28.42
CA THR A 294 -5.30 -35.42 -29.43
C THR A 294 -6.11 -34.15 -29.72
N GLU A 295 -6.60 -34.00 -30.97
CA GLU A 295 -7.48 -32.90 -31.36
C GLU A 295 -8.74 -32.82 -30.45
N ARG A 296 -9.25 -33.98 -30.01
CA ARG A 296 -10.37 -34.05 -29.04
C ARG A 296 -10.01 -33.39 -27.71
N THR A 297 -8.79 -33.54 -27.25
CA THR A 297 -8.29 -32.91 -26.01
C THR A 297 -8.24 -31.40 -26.18
N ILE A 298 -7.70 -30.90 -27.30
CA ILE A 298 -7.66 -29.47 -27.60
C ILE A 298 -9.07 -28.90 -27.71
N LYS A 299 -9.98 -29.52 -28.41
CA LYS A 299 -11.39 -29.08 -28.51
C LYS A 299 -12.06 -28.94 -27.17
N ARG A 300 -11.87 -29.91 -26.27
CA ARG A 300 -12.41 -29.86 -24.92
C ARG A 300 -11.81 -28.69 -24.10
N ARG A 301 -10.47 -28.58 -24.13
CA ARG A 301 -9.77 -27.47 -23.40
C ARG A 301 -10.19 -26.09 -23.92
N MET A 302 -10.17 -25.88 -25.22
CA MET A 302 -10.59 -24.61 -25.82
C MET A 302 -12.07 -24.28 -25.57
N LYS A 303 -12.93 -25.30 -25.41
CA LYS A 303 -14.31 -25.10 -24.97
C LYS A 303 -14.33 -24.57 -23.54
N THR A 304 -13.64 -25.20 -22.61
CA THR A 304 -13.51 -24.75 -21.21
C THR A 304 -12.89 -23.35 -21.12
N MET A 305 -11.84 -23.09 -21.93
CA MET A 305 -11.22 -21.74 -21.95
C MET A 305 -12.17 -20.66 -22.46
N ARG A 306 -13.09 -20.97 -23.38
CA ARG A 306 -14.15 -20.03 -23.80
C ARG A 306 -15.20 -19.83 -22.71
N GLU A 307 -15.59 -20.89 -22.01
CA GLU A 307 -16.52 -20.87 -20.89
C GLU A 307 -15.91 -20.03 -19.72
N LYS A 308 -14.61 -20.11 -19.53
CA LYS A 308 -13.82 -19.26 -18.58
C LYS A 308 -13.55 -17.86 -19.12
N ASN A 309 -14.01 -17.48 -20.30
CA ASN A 309 -13.76 -16.21 -20.96
C ASN A 309 -12.27 -15.87 -21.20
N LEU A 310 -11.39 -16.88 -21.26
CA LEU A 310 -9.95 -16.69 -21.49
C LEU A 310 -9.63 -16.43 -22.96
N ILE A 311 -10.40 -17.03 -23.87
CA ILE A 311 -10.26 -16.87 -25.33
C ILE A 311 -11.61 -16.70 -26.00
N LYS A 312 -11.65 -15.95 -27.10
CA LYS A 312 -12.82 -15.84 -27.97
C LYS A 312 -12.41 -15.98 -29.43
N ARG A 313 -13.37 -16.33 -30.29
CA ARG A 313 -13.15 -16.39 -31.73
C ARG A 313 -13.87 -15.26 -32.43
N GLU A 314 -13.16 -14.50 -33.23
CA GLU A 314 -13.68 -13.40 -34.01
C GLU A 314 -13.82 -13.82 -35.50
N ASN A 315 -14.78 -13.27 -36.24
CA ASN A 315 -15.00 -13.45 -37.67
C ASN A 315 -15.42 -14.86 -38.17
N GLY A 316 -16.07 -15.68 -37.33
CA GLY A 316 -16.75 -16.91 -37.71
C GLY A 316 -15.86 -18.15 -37.91
N LYS A 317 -16.45 -19.26 -38.45
CA LYS A 317 -15.77 -20.56 -38.46
C LYS A 317 -14.72 -20.73 -39.57
N ARG A 318 -14.81 -20.03 -40.71
CA ARG A 318 -13.92 -20.24 -41.89
C ARG A 318 -12.70 -19.31 -41.90
N ASN A 319 -12.84 -18.03 -41.47
CA ASN A 319 -11.77 -17.03 -41.49
C ASN A 319 -11.58 -16.36 -40.12
N GLY A 320 -11.95 -17.07 -39.05
CA GLY A 320 -11.90 -16.47 -37.71
C GLY A 320 -10.55 -16.69 -37.05
N ARG A 321 -10.09 -15.62 -36.38
CA ARG A 321 -8.91 -15.63 -35.54
C ARG A 321 -9.30 -15.79 -34.06
N TRP A 322 -8.39 -16.35 -33.30
CA TRP A 322 -8.50 -16.40 -31.85
C TRP A 322 -8.04 -15.09 -31.24
N ILE A 323 -8.74 -14.65 -30.21
CA ILE A 323 -8.35 -13.50 -29.38
C ILE A 323 -8.26 -14.00 -27.95
N VAL A 324 -7.16 -13.68 -27.30
CA VAL A 324 -6.99 -13.85 -25.86
C VAL A 324 -7.63 -12.63 -25.18
N ASN A 325 -8.52 -12.85 -24.22
CA ASN A 325 -9.08 -11.78 -23.43
C ASN A 325 -8.08 -11.44 -22.30
N GLU A 326 -7.83 -10.14 -22.10
CA GLU A 326 -6.97 -9.63 -21.04
C GLU A 326 -7.60 -9.77 -19.65
#